data_a0df07237dbc09fef2793703f5adb970
#
_entry.id   a0df07237dbc09fef2793703f5adb970
#
_cell.length_a   1.000
_cell.length_b   1.000
_cell.length_c   1.000
_cell.angle_alpha   90.00
_cell.angle_beta   90.00
_cell.angle_gamma   90.00
#
_symmetry.space_group_name_H-M   'P 1'
#
loop_
_entity.id
_entity.type
_entity.pdbx_description
1 polymer ?
#
loop_
_entity_poly.entity_id
_entity_poly.type
_entity_poly.pdbx_seq_one_letter_code
_entity_poly.pdbx_strand_id
1 'polypeptide(L)' 'MATIKQLASFAVLNVNGGDRVTYTFDEIDADTGDLISSNNKGSFFAVDSTLQSKITQIRNYIGENKLQ' A
#
# COMPACT_ATOMS: atom_id res chain seq x y z
N MET A 1 -15.19 4.32 -21.38
CA MET A 1 -14.67 3.05 -20.92
C MET A 1 -14.44 3.10 -19.41
N ALA A 2 -14.98 2.14 -18.69
CA ALA A 2 -14.76 2.07 -17.26
C ALA A 2 -13.44 1.37 -16.98
N THR A 3 -12.68 1.89 -16.01
CA THR A 3 -11.42 1.27 -15.58
C THR A 3 -11.51 0.92 -14.11
N ILE A 4 -10.83 -0.15 -13.74
CA ILE A 4 -10.68 -0.58 -12.36
C ILE A 4 -9.22 -0.41 -11.98
N LYS A 5 -8.96 0.21 -10.84
CA LYS A 5 -7.61 0.28 -10.27
C LYS A 5 -7.48 -0.80 -9.23
N GLN A 6 -6.49 -1.67 -9.42
CA GLN A 6 -6.27 -2.81 -8.54
C GLN A 6 -4.91 -2.69 -7.86
N LEU A 7 -4.91 -2.73 -6.53
CA LEU A 7 -3.69 -2.66 -5.77
C LEU A 7 -2.85 -3.90 -6.03
N ALA A 8 -1.60 -3.71 -6.44
CA ALA A 8 -0.67 -4.81 -6.70
C ALA A 8 0.25 -5.06 -5.51
N SER A 9 0.82 -4.00 -4.95
CA SER A 9 1.74 -4.15 -3.83
C SER A 9 1.76 -2.87 -3.01
N PHE A 10 2.25 -2.99 -1.78
CA PHE A 10 2.45 -1.82 -0.94
C PHE A 10 3.60 -2.08 0.03
N ALA A 11 4.18 -1.00 0.52
CA ALA A 11 5.22 -1.05 1.54
C ALA A 11 5.06 0.14 2.48
N VAL A 12 5.47 -0.04 3.72
CA VAL A 12 5.45 1.01 4.72
C VAL A 12 6.87 1.22 5.22
N LEU A 13 7.34 2.46 5.10
CA LEU A 13 8.70 2.83 5.52
C LEU A 13 8.62 3.96 6.54
N ASN A 14 9.41 3.86 7.60
CA ASN A 14 9.52 4.95 8.55
C ASN A 14 10.58 5.92 8.05
N VAL A 15 10.15 7.12 7.68
CA VAL A 15 11.02 8.14 7.12
C VAL A 15 10.78 9.44 7.88
N ASN A 16 11.84 10.03 8.42
CA ASN A 16 11.76 11.31 9.14
C ASN A 16 10.73 11.30 10.28
N GLY A 17 10.60 10.17 10.96
CA GLY A 17 9.66 10.06 12.09
C GLY A 17 8.22 9.82 11.71
N GLY A 18 7.91 9.65 10.43
CA GLY A 18 6.57 9.34 9.96
C GLY A 18 6.53 8.05 9.15
N ASP A 19 5.36 7.48 9.03
CA ASP A 19 5.17 6.28 8.23
C ASP A 19 4.76 6.67 6.82
N ARG A 20 5.63 6.40 5.88
CA ARG A 20 5.35 6.64 4.46
C ARG A 20 4.88 5.34 3.83
N VAL A 21 3.68 5.39 3.28
CA VAL A 21 3.10 4.26 2.56
C VAL A 21 3.33 4.47 1.08
N THR A 22 4.00 3.51 0.45
CA THR A 22 4.16 3.49 -1.00
C THR A 22 3.37 2.31 -1.55
N TYR A 23 2.81 2.48 -2.72
CA TYR A 23 2.01 1.42 -3.32
C TYR A 23 2.12 1.43 -4.82
N THR A 24 1.85 0.28 -5.42
CA THR A 24 1.74 0.15 -6.87
C THR A 24 0.38 -0.41 -7.21
N PHE A 25 -0.14 -0.03 -8.36
CA PHE A 25 -1.45 -0.51 -8.80
C PHE A 25 -1.47 -0.69 -10.31
N ASP A 26 -2.41 -1.50 -10.75
CA ASP A 26 -2.65 -1.75 -12.17
C ASP A 26 -4.00 -1.16 -12.55
N GLU A 27 -4.13 -0.75 -13.81
CA GLU A 27 -5.41 -0.33 -14.38
C GLU A 27 -5.89 -1.39 -15.35
N ILE A 28 -7.12 -1.83 -15.16
CA ILE A 28 -7.73 -2.92 -15.94
C ILE A 28 -9.01 -2.39 -16.56
N ASP A 29 -9.24 -2.77 -17.82
CA ASP A 29 -10.51 -2.46 -18.49
C ASP A 29 -11.62 -3.28 -17.84
N ALA A 30 -12.64 -2.58 -17.31
CA ALA A 30 -13.71 -3.23 -16.56
C ALA A 30 -14.61 -4.11 -17.47
N ASP A 31 -14.62 -3.84 -18.79
CA ASP A 31 -15.46 -4.56 -19.69
C ASP A 31 -14.79 -5.82 -20.27
N THR A 32 -13.51 -5.72 -20.59
CA THR A 32 -12.79 -6.83 -21.24
C THR A 32 -11.86 -7.59 -20.30
N GLY A 33 -11.48 -6.99 -19.17
CA GLY A 33 -10.49 -7.56 -18.28
C GLY A 33 -9.04 -7.39 -18.74
N ASP A 34 -8.83 -6.63 -19.81
CA ASP A 34 -7.49 -6.41 -20.32
C ASP A 34 -6.72 -5.44 -19.46
N LEU A 35 -5.42 -5.67 -19.34
CA LEU A 35 -4.52 -4.78 -18.62
C LEU A 35 -4.27 -3.53 -19.46
N ILE A 36 -4.62 -2.37 -18.92
CA ILE A 36 -4.39 -1.08 -19.59
C ILE A 36 -3.01 -0.56 -19.26
N SER A 37 -2.65 -0.57 -17.97
CA SER A 37 -1.33 -0.13 -17.53
C SER A 37 -0.97 -0.86 -16.23
N SER A 38 0.34 -0.96 -15.97
CA SER A 38 0.82 -1.65 -14.78
C SER A 38 1.92 -0.86 -14.12
N ASN A 39 2.20 -1.22 -12.86
CA ASN A 39 3.26 -0.59 -12.06
C ASN A 39 3.11 0.91 -11.87
N ASN A 40 1.86 1.39 -11.83
CA ASN A 40 1.60 2.76 -11.45
C ASN A 40 1.91 2.93 -9.97
N LYS A 41 2.58 4.02 -9.61
CA LYS A 41 3.08 4.22 -8.26
C LYS A 41 2.42 5.41 -7.58
N GLY A 42 2.22 5.29 -6.27
CA GLY A 42 1.77 6.40 -5.46
C GLY A 42 2.38 6.31 -4.07
N SER A 43 2.30 7.38 -3.33
CA SER A 43 2.79 7.40 -1.96
C SER A 43 2.07 8.46 -1.15
N PHE A 44 2.02 8.25 0.17
CA PHE A 44 1.46 9.22 1.09
C PHE A 44 1.98 8.94 2.49
N PHE A 45 1.89 9.93 3.38
CA PHE A 45 2.21 9.72 4.78
C PHE A 45 0.93 9.30 5.53
N ALA A 46 1.10 8.34 6.44
CA ALA A 46 -0.02 7.86 7.24
C ALA A 46 -0.34 8.86 8.34
N VAL A 47 -1.37 9.66 8.12
CA VAL A 47 -1.83 10.65 9.11
C VAL A 47 -3.15 10.24 9.76
N ASP A 48 -3.85 9.27 9.21
CA ASP A 48 -5.07 8.72 9.77
C ASP A 48 -4.74 7.84 10.97
N SER A 49 -5.35 8.11 12.12
CA SER A 49 -5.07 7.37 13.35
C SER A 49 -5.43 5.89 13.23
N THR A 50 -6.50 5.55 12.50
CA THR A 50 -6.88 4.17 12.28
C THR A 50 -5.82 3.44 11.46
N LEU A 51 -5.32 4.07 10.40
CA LEU A 51 -4.25 3.49 9.58
C LEU A 51 -2.96 3.34 10.39
N GLN A 52 -2.59 4.34 11.17
CA GLN A 52 -1.41 4.28 12.02
C GLN A 52 -1.49 3.11 13.00
N SER A 53 -2.66 2.88 13.56
CA SER A 53 -2.88 1.77 14.49
C SER A 53 -2.64 0.42 13.80
N LYS A 54 -3.14 0.26 12.57
CA LYS A 54 -2.95 -0.98 11.81
C LYS A 54 -1.47 -1.20 11.48
N ILE A 55 -0.76 -0.16 11.11
CA ILE A 55 0.67 -0.23 10.81
C ILE A 55 1.44 -0.62 12.08
N THR A 56 1.10 -0.05 13.22
CA THR A 56 1.73 -0.38 14.49
C THR A 56 1.52 -1.84 14.85
N GLN A 57 0.32 -2.38 14.62
CA GLN A 57 0.05 -3.78 14.87
C GLN A 57 0.94 -4.70 14.04
N ILE A 58 1.15 -4.37 12.78
CA ILE A 58 2.03 -5.15 11.91
C ILE A 58 3.47 -5.08 12.41
N ARG A 59 3.94 -3.90 12.80
CA ARG A 59 5.30 -3.74 13.33
C ARG A 59 5.51 -4.53 14.62
N ASN A 60 4.54 -4.48 15.51
CA ASN A 60 4.61 -5.23 16.77
C ASN A 60 4.66 -6.73 16.50
N TYR A 61 3.87 -7.21 15.57
CA TYR A 61 3.89 -8.61 15.20
C TYR A 61 5.28 -9.05 14.72
N ILE A 62 5.87 -8.24 13.84
CA ILE A 62 7.21 -8.55 13.31
C ILE A 62 8.24 -8.53 14.43
N GLY A 63 8.19 -7.54 15.31
CA GLY A 63 9.12 -7.44 16.43
C GLY A 63 9.02 -8.61 17.38
N GLU A 64 7.81 -9.06 17.67
CA GLU A 64 7.58 -10.14 18.63
C GLU A 64 7.87 -11.53 18.05
N ASN A 65 7.69 -11.72 16.76
CA ASN A 65 7.76 -13.04 16.15
C ASN A 65 8.95 -13.26 15.23
N LYS A 66 9.54 -12.20 14.69
CA LYS A 66 10.60 -12.33 13.68
C LYS A 66 11.93 -11.73 14.11
N LEU A 67 11.93 -10.77 15.01
CA LEU A 67 13.16 -10.07 15.42
C LEU A 67 13.70 -10.53 16.78
N GLN A 68 13.26 -11.66 17.26
CA GLN A 68 13.76 -12.21 18.52
C GLN A 68 14.91 -13.16 18.33
#